data_a5183ae9378278f684232a2270535213
#
_entry.id   a5183ae9378278f684232a2270535213
#
_cell.length_a   1.000
_cell.length_b   1.000
_cell.length_c   1.000
_cell.angle_alpha   90.00
_cell.angle_beta   90.00
_cell.angle_gamma   90.00
#
_symmetry.space_group_name_H-M   'P 1'
#
loop_
_entity.id
_entity.type
_entity.pdbx_description
1 polymer ?
#
loop_
_entity_poly.entity_id
_entity_poly.type
_entity_poly.pdbx_seq_one_letter_code
_entity_poly.pdbx_strand_id
1 'polypeptide(L)'
;ESRKLAAKGRVTVNGVLTKKADTQIEEATAEVAVDGRLLAGTYQKYVYLMLNKPEGVVSAAQDKRDTTVVDLVKDAFPRRQLFPAGRLDKASTGFVLLTDDGTLAHDILAPGRHVPKQYLVTLDTPLTNAMRVGFAAGVTLADGQTLAPAEVKPAGADPCVVRVTLH
;
A
#
# COMPACT_ATOMS: atom_id res chain seq x y z
N GLU A 1 -26.74 -6.01 -10.69
CA GLU A 1 -26.67 -7.33 -11.39
C GLU A 1 -27.00 -8.48 -10.44
N SER A 2 -26.47 -8.52 -9.22
CA SER A 2 -26.75 -9.53 -8.19
C SER A 2 -28.23 -9.70 -7.86
N ARG A 3 -29.01 -8.60 -7.75
CA ARG A 3 -30.45 -8.65 -7.53
C ARG A 3 -31.19 -9.38 -8.64
N LYS A 4 -30.79 -9.19 -9.91
CA LYS A 4 -31.41 -9.88 -11.06
C LYS A 4 -31.09 -11.38 -11.07
N LEU A 5 -29.88 -11.76 -10.68
CA LEU A 5 -29.47 -13.17 -10.58
C LEU A 5 -30.21 -13.87 -9.46
N ALA A 6 -30.27 -13.29 -8.26
CA ALA A 6 -31.01 -13.86 -7.13
C ALA A 6 -32.50 -14.01 -7.43
N ALA A 7 -33.16 -12.97 -7.96
CA ALA A 7 -34.60 -13.02 -8.34
C ALA A 7 -34.92 -14.11 -9.36
N LYS A 8 -33.98 -14.42 -10.26
CA LYS A 8 -34.08 -15.52 -11.23
C LYS A 8 -33.79 -16.90 -10.66
N GLY A 9 -33.50 -17.01 -9.36
CA GLY A 9 -33.19 -18.28 -8.70
C GLY A 9 -31.87 -18.90 -9.14
N ARG A 10 -30.87 -18.08 -9.53
CA ARG A 10 -29.57 -18.52 -10.02
C ARG A 10 -28.49 -18.49 -8.93
N VAL A 11 -28.84 -18.05 -7.72
CA VAL A 11 -27.90 -17.89 -6.60
C VAL A 11 -28.24 -18.86 -5.50
N THR A 12 -27.23 -19.61 -5.02
CA THR A 12 -27.34 -20.41 -3.80
C THR A 12 -26.35 -19.90 -2.76
N VAL A 13 -26.73 -20.01 -1.50
CA VAL A 13 -25.88 -19.73 -0.33
C VAL A 13 -25.87 -21.01 0.52
N ASN A 14 -24.69 -21.56 0.78
CA ASN A 14 -24.51 -22.82 1.49
C ASN A 14 -25.40 -23.95 0.89
N GLY A 15 -25.48 -24.00 -0.44
CA GLY A 15 -26.31 -24.96 -1.17
C GLY A 15 -27.81 -24.62 -1.22
N VAL A 16 -28.30 -23.63 -0.48
CA VAL A 16 -29.71 -23.23 -0.43
C VAL A 16 -29.99 -22.10 -1.41
N LEU A 17 -31.03 -22.28 -2.24
CA LEU A 17 -31.45 -21.26 -3.21
C LEU A 17 -31.89 -19.97 -2.50
N THR A 18 -31.32 -18.84 -2.88
CA THR A 18 -31.74 -17.53 -2.36
C THR A 18 -32.29 -16.64 -3.47
N LYS A 19 -33.47 -16.05 -3.24
CA LYS A 19 -34.09 -15.10 -4.17
C LYS A 19 -33.89 -13.64 -3.77
N LYS A 20 -33.40 -13.41 -2.55
CA LYS A 20 -33.14 -12.06 -2.00
C LYS A 20 -31.64 -11.78 -2.05
N ALA A 21 -31.26 -10.71 -2.72
CA ALA A 21 -29.85 -10.31 -2.83
C ALA A 21 -29.31 -9.57 -1.60
N ASP A 22 -30.19 -9.22 -0.68
CA ASP A 22 -29.90 -8.56 0.60
C ASP A 22 -29.89 -9.55 1.79
N THR A 23 -29.90 -10.86 1.52
CA THR A 23 -29.73 -11.89 2.55
C THR A 23 -28.37 -11.71 3.24
N GLN A 24 -28.41 -11.53 4.56
CA GLN A 24 -27.19 -11.48 5.36
C GLN A 24 -26.53 -12.87 5.39
N ILE A 25 -25.24 -12.91 5.16
CA ILE A 25 -24.42 -14.11 5.16
C ILE A 25 -23.19 -13.90 6.02
N GLU A 26 -22.68 -14.97 6.60
CA GLU A 26 -21.38 -14.97 7.29
C GLU A 26 -20.26 -14.96 6.24
N GLU A 27 -19.60 -13.81 6.03
CA GLU A 27 -18.63 -13.62 4.96
C GLU A 27 -17.46 -14.63 5.00
N ALA A 28 -17.07 -15.06 6.21
CA ALA A 28 -15.92 -15.95 6.41
C ALA A 28 -16.21 -17.42 6.00
N THR A 29 -17.48 -17.84 6.05
CA THR A 29 -17.84 -19.26 5.93
C THR A 29 -18.90 -19.54 4.85
N ALA A 30 -19.57 -18.51 4.33
CA ALA A 30 -20.65 -18.71 3.38
C ALA A 30 -20.13 -19.09 1.98
N GLU A 31 -20.61 -20.22 1.49
CA GLU A 31 -20.41 -20.65 0.11
C GLU A 31 -21.50 -20.06 -0.79
N VAL A 32 -21.11 -19.15 -1.67
CA VAL A 32 -22.04 -18.54 -2.65
C VAL A 32 -21.75 -19.16 -4.02
N ALA A 33 -22.79 -19.68 -4.65
CA ALA A 33 -22.69 -20.18 -6.03
C ALA A 33 -23.69 -19.46 -6.95
N VAL A 34 -23.30 -19.30 -8.20
CA VAL A 34 -24.16 -18.81 -9.29
C VAL A 34 -24.19 -19.88 -10.38
N ASP A 35 -25.40 -20.31 -10.73
CA ASP A 35 -25.62 -21.43 -11.68
C ASP A 35 -24.82 -22.70 -11.33
N GLY A 36 -24.75 -23.02 -10.04
CA GLY A 36 -24.00 -24.17 -9.53
C GLY A 36 -22.47 -24.00 -9.52
N ARG A 37 -21.93 -22.88 -9.96
CA ARG A 37 -20.51 -22.57 -9.88
C ARG A 37 -20.23 -21.76 -8.62
N LEU A 38 -19.44 -22.31 -7.71
CA LEU A 38 -18.94 -21.56 -6.56
C LEU A 38 -18.21 -20.31 -7.05
N LEU A 39 -18.59 -19.18 -6.48
CA LEU A 39 -17.80 -17.96 -6.65
C LEU A 39 -16.49 -18.21 -5.91
N ALA A 40 -15.45 -18.54 -6.67
CA ALA A 40 -14.13 -18.78 -6.13
C ALA A 40 -13.62 -17.52 -5.43
N GLY A 41 -13.28 -17.66 -4.16
CA GLY A 41 -12.70 -16.63 -3.34
C GLY A 41 -13.65 -16.22 -2.22
N THR A 42 -13.24 -16.49 -1.00
CA THR A 42 -13.73 -15.78 0.17
C THR A 42 -13.67 -14.28 -0.16
N TYR A 43 -14.76 -13.57 0.02
CA TYR A 43 -14.80 -12.12 -0.09
C TYR A 43 -13.67 -11.55 0.78
N GLN A 44 -12.59 -11.12 0.16
CA GLN A 44 -11.54 -10.40 0.85
C GLN A 44 -12.08 -9.00 1.13
N LYS A 45 -12.35 -8.72 2.38
CA LYS A 45 -12.81 -7.40 2.82
C LYS A 45 -11.87 -6.31 2.32
N TYR A 46 -10.58 -6.54 2.44
CA TYR A 46 -9.53 -5.62 1.99
C TYR A 46 -8.51 -6.32 1.10
N VAL A 47 -7.83 -5.54 0.28
CA VAL A 47 -6.73 -5.98 -0.57
C VAL A 47 -5.43 -5.36 -0.08
N TYR A 48 -4.37 -6.16 -0.06
CA TYR A 48 -3.03 -5.73 0.31
C TYR A 48 -2.05 -6.18 -0.78
N LEU A 49 -1.45 -5.21 -1.47
CA LEU A 49 -0.52 -5.47 -2.58
C LEU A 49 0.83 -4.87 -2.26
N MET A 50 1.87 -5.67 -2.36
CA MET A 50 3.25 -5.21 -2.36
C MET A 50 3.64 -4.85 -3.78
N LEU A 51 3.89 -3.57 -4.04
CA LEU A 51 4.38 -3.08 -5.31
C LEU A 51 5.85 -2.69 -5.18
N ASN A 52 6.69 -3.22 -6.07
CA ASN A 52 8.01 -2.64 -6.31
C ASN A 52 7.81 -1.49 -7.31
N LYS A 53 7.66 -0.28 -6.78
CA LYS A 53 7.39 0.92 -7.59
C LYS A 53 8.56 1.18 -8.55
N PRO A 54 8.32 1.25 -9.86
CA PRO A 54 9.35 1.67 -10.81
C PRO A 54 9.59 3.18 -10.72
N GLU A 55 10.71 3.62 -11.28
CA GLU A 55 10.98 5.03 -11.52
C GLU A 55 9.97 5.64 -12.50
N GLY A 56 9.71 6.93 -12.41
CA GLY A 56 8.81 7.65 -13.30
C GLY A 56 7.32 7.59 -12.96
N VAL A 57 6.94 6.79 -11.95
CA VAL A 57 5.56 6.61 -11.48
C VAL A 57 5.33 7.35 -10.17
N VAL A 58 4.18 7.99 -10.00
CA VAL A 58 3.85 8.74 -8.78
C VAL A 58 3.08 7.89 -7.77
N SER A 59 3.37 8.09 -6.48
CA SER A 59 2.66 7.42 -5.37
C SER A 59 1.36 8.14 -5.05
N ALA A 60 0.37 8.00 -5.91
CA ALA A 60 -0.96 8.58 -5.76
C ALA A 60 -2.05 7.58 -6.16
N ALA A 61 -3.28 7.79 -5.68
CA ALA A 61 -4.45 7.03 -6.13
C ALA A 61 -4.89 7.46 -7.53
N GLN A 62 -4.74 8.76 -7.83
CA GLN A 62 -5.06 9.35 -9.13
C GLN A 62 -4.14 10.54 -9.37
N ASP A 63 -3.76 10.75 -10.63
CA ASP A 63 -3.04 11.94 -11.09
C ASP A 63 -3.53 12.32 -12.49
N LYS A 64 -3.47 13.63 -12.83
CA LYS A 64 -3.95 14.13 -14.14
C LYS A 64 -2.90 14.08 -15.23
N ARG A 65 -1.63 13.97 -14.88
CA ARG A 65 -0.50 14.08 -15.80
C ARG A 65 0.37 12.84 -15.83
N ASP A 66 0.56 12.24 -14.66
CA ASP A 66 1.52 11.16 -14.46
C ASP A 66 0.82 9.82 -14.20
N THR A 67 1.43 8.74 -14.68
CA THR A 67 1.02 7.38 -14.32
C THR A 67 1.19 7.16 -12.82
N THR A 68 0.17 6.63 -12.18
CA THR A 68 0.18 6.37 -10.73
C THR A 68 0.51 4.92 -10.41
N VAL A 69 0.88 4.65 -9.17
CA VAL A 69 1.05 3.29 -8.66
C VAL A 69 -0.23 2.45 -8.76
N VAL A 70 -1.41 3.09 -8.68
CA VAL A 70 -2.71 2.41 -8.82
C VAL A 70 -2.98 2.06 -10.28
N ASP A 71 -2.59 2.91 -11.24
CA ASP A 71 -2.73 2.62 -12.67
C ASP A 71 -2.03 1.33 -13.10
N LEU A 72 -0.92 0.96 -12.44
CA LEU A 72 -0.17 -0.25 -12.74
C LEU A 72 -0.94 -1.54 -12.39
N VAL A 73 -1.93 -1.47 -11.52
CA VAL A 73 -2.65 -2.64 -11.01
C VAL A 73 -4.16 -2.60 -11.24
N LYS A 74 -4.69 -1.51 -11.79
CA LYS A 74 -6.14 -1.27 -11.95
C LYS A 74 -6.88 -2.36 -12.74
N ASP A 75 -6.23 -2.93 -13.75
CA ASP A 75 -6.84 -3.96 -14.59
C ASP A 75 -7.02 -5.30 -13.85
N ALA A 76 -6.14 -5.59 -12.89
CA ALA A 76 -6.26 -6.75 -12.02
C ALA A 76 -7.29 -6.54 -10.89
N PHE A 77 -7.56 -5.30 -10.51
CA PHE A 77 -8.46 -4.94 -9.42
C PHE A 77 -9.51 -3.87 -9.82
N PRO A 78 -10.29 -4.06 -10.88
CA PRO A 78 -11.11 -3.01 -11.51
C PRO A 78 -12.25 -2.48 -10.63
N ARG A 79 -12.57 -3.17 -9.54
CA ARG A 79 -13.67 -2.78 -8.62
C ARG A 79 -13.18 -2.32 -7.24
N ARG A 80 -11.86 -2.23 -7.06
CA ARG A 80 -11.23 -1.81 -5.79
C ARG A 80 -10.80 -0.35 -5.86
N GLN A 81 -11.02 0.38 -4.80
CA GLN A 81 -10.54 1.75 -4.64
C GLN A 81 -9.21 1.73 -3.89
N LEU A 82 -8.17 1.26 -4.57
CA LEU A 82 -6.84 1.16 -4.01
C LEU A 82 -6.19 2.54 -3.87
N PHE A 83 -5.37 2.67 -2.86
CA PHE A 83 -4.50 3.83 -2.64
C PHE A 83 -3.18 3.39 -2.00
N PRO A 84 -2.09 4.17 -2.15
CA PRO A 84 -0.82 3.85 -1.53
C PRO A 84 -0.82 4.20 -0.04
N ALA A 85 -0.44 3.23 0.81
CA ALA A 85 -0.14 3.44 2.21
C ALA A 85 1.33 3.84 2.38
N GLY A 86 1.63 5.08 2.10
CA GLY A 86 2.97 5.67 2.04
C GLY A 86 3.34 6.14 0.64
N ARG A 87 4.41 6.93 0.57
CA ARG A 87 4.82 7.57 -0.68
C ARG A 87 6.31 7.44 -0.89
N LEU A 88 6.68 7.17 -2.13
CA LEU A 88 8.02 7.39 -2.68
C LEU A 88 7.92 8.46 -3.77
N ASP A 89 8.95 9.25 -3.92
CA ASP A 89 9.03 10.24 -4.97
C ASP A 89 9.00 9.60 -6.36
N LYS A 90 8.69 10.38 -7.39
CA LYS A 90 8.59 9.91 -8.78
C LYS A 90 9.88 9.23 -9.26
N ALA A 91 11.04 9.79 -8.88
CA ALA A 91 12.36 9.26 -9.21
C ALA A 91 12.81 8.09 -8.29
N SER A 92 12.14 7.85 -7.17
CA SER A 92 12.49 6.79 -6.23
C SER A 92 11.85 5.47 -6.63
N THR A 93 12.54 4.36 -6.39
CA THR A 93 12.07 2.98 -6.62
C THR A 93 11.92 2.23 -5.31
N GLY A 94 11.13 1.15 -5.30
CA GLY A 94 11.05 0.24 -4.17
C GLY A 94 9.65 0.00 -3.64
N PHE A 95 9.56 -0.44 -2.40
CA PHE A 95 8.32 -0.92 -1.79
C PHE A 95 7.28 0.18 -1.59
N VAL A 96 6.09 -0.05 -2.14
CA VAL A 96 4.86 0.70 -1.85
C VAL A 96 3.76 -0.30 -1.54
N LEU A 97 3.09 -0.15 -0.40
CA LEU A 97 1.89 -0.90 -0.07
C LEU A 97 0.68 -0.23 -0.70
N LEU A 98 -0.08 -0.97 -1.53
CA LEU A 98 -1.38 -0.54 -2.03
C LEU A 98 -2.48 -1.30 -1.30
N THR A 99 -3.52 -0.60 -0.88
CA THR A 99 -4.64 -1.20 -0.14
C THR A 99 -5.91 -0.37 -0.32
N ASP A 100 -7.06 -0.96 0.02
CA ASP A 100 -8.33 -0.28 0.25
C ASP A 100 -8.74 -0.28 1.73
N ASP A 101 -7.81 -0.68 2.64
CA ASP A 101 -7.96 -0.64 4.10
C ASP A 101 -7.43 0.69 4.66
N GLY A 102 -8.34 1.65 4.83
CA GLY A 102 -8.00 2.96 5.39
C GLY A 102 -7.52 2.90 6.83
N THR A 103 -8.02 1.94 7.63
CA THR A 103 -7.64 1.79 9.03
C THR A 103 -6.19 1.33 9.16
N LEU A 104 -5.81 0.27 8.43
CA LEU A 104 -4.42 -0.20 8.42
C LEU A 104 -3.47 0.86 7.88
N ALA A 105 -3.84 1.53 6.78
CA ALA A 105 -3.00 2.59 6.22
C ALA A 105 -2.78 3.74 7.21
N HIS A 106 -3.83 4.17 7.91
CA HIS A 106 -3.72 5.17 8.97
C HIS A 106 -2.77 4.70 10.09
N ASP A 107 -2.93 3.47 10.56
CA ASP A 107 -2.08 2.91 11.63
C ASP A 107 -0.60 2.82 11.22
N ILE A 108 -0.30 2.49 9.95
CA ILE A 108 1.07 2.45 9.43
C ILE A 108 1.66 3.87 9.27
N LEU A 109 0.84 4.85 8.86
CA LEU A 109 1.32 6.18 8.50
C LEU A 109 1.29 7.18 9.65
N ALA A 110 0.47 6.94 10.68
CA ALA A 110 0.32 7.85 11.80
C ALA A 110 1.66 8.04 12.54
N PRO A 111 2.13 9.29 12.74
CA PRO A 111 3.40 9.57 13.40
C PRO A 111 3.51 8.95 14.80
N GLY A 112 2.40 8.89 15.54
CA GLY A 112 2.34 8.32 16.89
C GLY A 112 2.49 6.78 16.95
N ARG A 113 2.45 6.09 15.82
CA ARG A 113 2.65 4.63 15.75
C ARG A 113 4.11 4.24 15.54
N HIS A 114 4.97 5.18 15.15
CA HIS A 114 6.41 5.00 14.96
C HIS A 114 6.80 3.77 14.11
N VAL A 115 5.99 3.43 13.10
CA VAL A 115 6.34 2.34 12.17
C VAL A 115 7.57 2.76 11.37
N PRO A 116 8.73 2.08 11.56
CA PRO A 116 9.97 2.52 10.94
C PRO A 116 9.91 2.33 9.42
N LYS A 117 10.45 3.30 8.70
CA LYS A 117 10.63 3.26 7.25
C LYS A 117 12.10 3.26 6.93
N GLN A 118 12.56 2.28 6.17
CA GLN A 118 13.96 2.15 5.81
C GLN A 118 14.16 2.44 4.33
N TYR A 119 15.19 3.23 4.06
CA TYR A 119 15.59 3.62 2.72
C TYR A 119 17.06 3.22 2.50
N LEU A 120 17.35 2.65 1.34
CA LEU A 120 18.71 2.50 0.85
C LEU A 120 19.01 3.71 -0.03
N VAL A 121 20.03 4.46 0.34
CA VAL A 121 20.37 5.73 -0.31
C VAL A 121 21.81 5.68 -0.77
N THR A 122 22.09 6.07 -2.02
CA THR A 122 23.42 6.30 -2.52
C THR A 122 23.75 7.78 -2.40
N LEU A 123 24.76 8.10 -1.62
CA LEU A 123 25.27 9.46 -1.44
C LEU A 123 26.26 9.80 -2.57
N ASP A 124 26.42 11.07 -2.84
CA ASP A 124 27.45 11.60 -3.76
C ASP A 124 28.84 11.59 -3.15
N THR A 125 28.95 11.44 -1.83
CA THR A 125 30.19 11.36 -1.07
C THR A 125 30.11 10.27 0.00
N PRO A 126 31.25 9.72 0.46
CA PRO A 126 31.25 8.75 1.56
C PRO A 126 30.60 9.28 2.84
N LEU A 127 29.88 8.40 3.54
CA LEU A 127 29.25 8.73 4.81
C LEU A 127 30.32 9.14 5.85
N THR A 128 30.18 10.36 6.38
CA THR A 128 31.06 10.87 7.44
C THR A 128 30.42 10.76 8.81
N ASN A 129 31.24 10.85 9.86
CA ASN A 129 30.73 10.91 11.24
C ASN A 129 29.90 12.18 11.50
N ALA A 130 30.29 13.31 10.89
CA ALA A 130 29.54 14.56 10.99
C ALA A 130 28.12 14.42 10.42
N MET A 131 27.95 13.74 9.26
CA MET A 131 26.63 13.44 8.70
C MET A 131 25.80 12.58 9.67
N ARG A 132 26.39 11.53 10.25
CA ARG A 132 25.68 10.66 11.21
C ARG A 132 25.18 11.43 12.42
N VAL A 133 26.02 12.30 12.98
CA VAL A 133 25.66 13.16 14.13
C VAL A 133 24.56 14.16 13.71
N GLY A 134 24.67 14.76 12.54
CA GLY A 134 23.65 15.68 12.01
C GLY A 134 22.29 15.01 11.82
N PHE A 135 22.22 13.82 11.23
CA PHE A 135 20.98 13.08 11.08
C PHE A 135 20.39 12.69 12.44
N ALA A 136 21.22 12.25 13.40
CA ALA A 136 20.77 11.89 14.74
C ALA A 136 20.25 13.09 15.55
N ALA A 137 20.72 14.30 15.27
CA ALA A 137 20.25 15.52 15.90
C ALA A 137 19.00 16.10 15.22
N GLY A 138 18.71 15.68 13.99
CA GLY A 138 17.73 16.29 13.11
C GLY A 138 18.37 17.32 12.17
N VAL A 139 18.12 17.18 10.88
CA VAL A 139 18.66 18.06 9.84
C VAL A 139 17.80 19.32 9.71
N THR A 140 18.42 20.48 9.74
CA THR A 140 17.74 21.75 9.44
C THR A 140 17.85 22.03 7.95
N LEU A 141 16.71 22.19 7.29
CA LEU A 141 16.61 22.50 5.86
C LEU A 141 16.88 23.99 5.61
N ALA A 142 17.09 24.35 4.34
CA ALA A 142 17.38 25.73 3.94
C ALA A 142 16.25 26.74 4.25
N ASP A 143 15.01 26.25 4.38
CA ASP A 143 13.84 27.04 4.78
C ASP A 143 13.71 27.23 6.31
N GLY A 144 14.68 26.69 7.09
CA GLY A 144 14.69 26.75 8.55
C GLY A 144 13.91 25.66 9.25
N GLN A 145 13.23 24.76 8.53
CA GLN A 145 12.53 23.62 9.13
C GLN A 145 13.54 22.59 9.63
N THR A 146 13.43 22.17 10.88
CA THR A 146 14.22 21.04 11.43
C THR A 146 13.42 19.75 11.33
N LEU A 147 13.99 18.78 10.65
CA LEU A 147 13.41 17.45 10.50
C LEU A 147 13.60 16.63 11.77
N ALA A 148 12.76 15.62 11.98
CA ALA A 148 12.91 14.68 13.07
C ALA A 148 14.25 13.92 12.96
N PRO A 149 14.85 13.50 14.08
CA PRO A 149 16.03 12.67 14.10
C PRO A 149 15.87 11.40 13.27
N ALA A 150 16.94 11.01 12.56
CA ALA A 150 16.96 9.80 11.75
C ALA A 150 18.25 9.02 12.01
N GLU A 151 18.17 7.69 11.93
CA GLU A 151 19.33 6.84 12.02
C GLU A 151 19.95 6.62 10.63
N VAL A 152 21.28 6.82 10.50
CA VAL A 152 22.01 6.55 9.26
C VAL A 152 23.17 5.60 9.55
N LYS A 153 23.19 4.48 8.83
CA LYS A 153 24.22 3.42 8.94
C LYS A 153 24.78 3.05 7.57
N PRO A 154 26.04 2.65 7.45
CA PRO A 154 26.56 2.04 6.22
C PRO A 154 25.70 0.82 5.81
N ALA A 155 25.53 0.63 4.52
CA ALA A 155 24.76 -0.48 3.97
C ALA A 155 25.55 -1.21 2.87
N GLY A 156 26.54 -1.99 3.27
CA GLY A 156 27.41 -2.77 2.37
C GLY A 156 28.85 -2.32 2.38
N ALA A 157 29.61 -2.73 1.36
CA ALA A 157 31.04 -2.44 1.23
C ALA A 157 31.31 -1.03 0.66
N ASP A 158 30.36 -0.45 -0.07
CA ASP A 158 30.47 0.89 -0.63
C ASP A 158 30.19 1.94 0.45
N PRO A 159 31.17 2.83 0.77
CA PRO A 159 31.01 3.85 1.80
C PRO A 159 29.98 4.93 1.44
N CYS A 160 29.56 5.02 0.17
CA CYS A 160 28.52 5.92 -0.29
C CYS A 160 27.11 5.34 -0.15
N VAL A 161 26.96 4.03 0.09
CA VAL A 161 25.65 3.39 0.26
C VAL A 161 25.28 3.31 1.72
N VAL A 162 24.16 3.92 2.06
CA VAL A 162 23.69 4.02 3.46
C VAL A 162 22.25 3.53 3.61
N ARG A 163 21.95 3.05 4.81
CA ARG A 163 20.57 2.79 5.24
C ARG A 163 20.12 3.92 6.14
N VAL A 164 19.05 4.58 5.75
CA VAL A 164 18.36 5.62 6.53
C VAL A 164 17.10 5.03 7.14
N THR A 165 16.93 5.16 8.45
CA THR A 165 15.70 4.74 9.16
C THR A 165 15.00 5.95 9.71
N LEU A 166 13.73 6.13 9.32
CA LEU A 166 12.81 7.17 9.79
C LEU A 166 11.74 6.54 10.67
N HIS A 167 11.30 7.26 11.70
CA HIS A 167 10.23 6.84 12.63
C HIS A 167 9.00 7.73 12.54
#